data_3873143c083a94694c16758126849aef
#
_entry.id   3873143c083a94694c16758126849aef
#
_cell.length_a   1.000
_cell.length_b   1.000
_cell.length_c   1.000
_cell.angle_alpha   90.00
_cell.angle_beta   90.00
_cell.angle_gamma   90.00
#
_symmetry.space_group_name_H-M   'P 1'
#
loop_
_entity.id
_entity.type
_entity.pdbx_description
1 polymer ?
#
loop_
_entity_poly.entity_id
_entity_poly.type
_entity_poly.pdbx_seq_one_letter_code
_entity_poly.pdbx_strand_id
1 'polypeptide(L)'
;MKNILTIKFLLIIFVLSITSVFAFNQEDYHIAKNYLKCQNCDLVNANFSNLDLKGIDLEQSNLSDANFSGANLAIVKKEKYNLASNLARVNLKGANLSNANLTGVNFEGAYMKNVNLSGADLTGANLKNAKLTGANLEGAILDETLLTN
;
A
#
# COMPACT_ATOMS: atom_id res chain seq x y z
N MET A 1 37.01 15.78 -16.97
CA MET A 1 35.85 14.90 -17.03
C MET A 1 35.35 14.49 -15.64
N LYS A 2 35.46 15.33 -14.59
CA LYS A 2 34.99 15.01 -13.20
C LYS A 2 33.72 15.76 -12.77
N ASN A 3 33.13 16.63 -13.61
CA ASN A 3 32.08 17.55 -13.19
C ASN A 3 30.63 17.16 -13.53
N ILE A 4 30.39 16.10 -14.30
CA ILE A 4 29.02 15.76 -14.72
C ILE A 4 28.33 14.89 -13.66
N LEU A 5 29.06 14.06 -12.94
CA LEU A 5 28.51 13.20 -11.87
C LEU A 5 28.16 14.02 -10.61
N THR A 6 29.03 15.01 -10.27
CA THR A 6 28.82 15.90 -9.12
C THR A 6 27.64 16.86 -9.32
N ILE A 7 27.41 17.32 -10.56
CA ILE A 7 26.30 18.21 -10.89
C ILE A 7 24.96 17.45 -10.84
N LYS A 8 24.92 16.20 -11.29
CA LYS A 8 23.70 15.35 -11.15
C LYS A 8 23.37 15.06 -9.69
N PHE A 9 24.38 14.84 -8.85
CA PHE A 9 24.18 14.61 -7.41
C PHE A 9 23.71 15.87 -6.69
N LEU A 10 24.25 17.05 -7.04
CA LEU A 10 23.83 18.34 -6.49
C LEU A 10 22.42 18.74 -6.95
N LEU A 11 22.03 18.41 -8.20
CA LEU A 11 20.69 18.69 -8.71
C LEU A 11 19.62 17.84 -8.00
N ILE A 12 19.93 16.59 -7.64
CA ILE A 12 19.06 15.71 -6.86
C ILE A 12 18.86 16.27 -5.45
N ILE A 13 19.92 16.80 -4.80
CA ILE A 13 19.83 17.40 -3.48
C ILE A 13 19.05 18.73 -3.50
N PHE A 14 19.15 19.52 -4.58
CA PHE A 14 18.44 20.80 -4.70
C PHE A 14 16.94 20.64 -5.01
N VAL A 15 16.55 19.56 -5.70
CA VAL A 15 15.12 19.21 -5.90
C VAL A 15 14.50 18.68 -4.62
N LEU A 16 15.26 18.03 -3.75
CA LEU A 16 14.80 17.54 -2.43
C LEU A 16 14.52 18.65 -1.42
N SER A 17 15.03 19.88 -1.62
CA SER A 17 14.85 21.00 -0.69
C SER A 17 13.60 21.85 -0.92
N ILE A 18 12.84 21.62 -2.00
CA ILE A 18 11.65 22.45 -2.35
C ILE A 18 10.33 21.69 -2.13
N THR A 19 10.34 20.39 -1.82
CA THR A 19 9.13 19.57 -1.70
C THR A 19 8.84 19.10 -0.28
N SER A 20 9.03 19.94 0.72
CA SER A 20 8.74 19.63 2.14
C SER A 20 7.23 19.56 2.47
N VAL A 21 6.34 19.37 1.50
CA VAL A 21 4.89 19.29 1.72
C VAL A 21 4.33 17.87 1.52
N PHE A 22 5.09 16.93 0.93
CA PHE A 22 4.68 15.54 0.77
C PHE A 22 5.83 14.62 1.20
N ALA A 23 5.94 14.43 2.52
CA ALA A 23 7.03 13.64 3.08
C ALA A 23 6.69 12.15 3.09
N PHE A 24 6.73 11.50 1.93
CA PHE A 24 7.01 10.07 1.90
C PHE A 24 8.45 9.85 1.38
N ASN A 25 9.06 8.74 1.77
CA ASN A 25 10.40 8.39 1.32
C ASN A 25 10.35 8.02 -0.17
N GLN A 26 10.90 8.85 -1.04
CA GLN A 26 10.92 8.64 -2.49
C GLN A 26 11.63 7.33 -2.89
N GLU A 27 12.67 6.94 -2.14
CA GLU A 27 13.38 5.69 -2.37
C GLU A 27 12.51 4.49 -2.03
N ASP A 28 11.82 4.53 -0.88
CA ASP A 28 10.87 3.49 -0.46
C ASP A 28 9.74 3.32 -1.49
N TYR A 29 9.20 4.43 -2.00
CA TYR A 29 8.18 4.40 -3.04
C TYR A 29 8.69 3.76 -4.34
N HIS A 30 9.91 4.10 -4.76
CA HIS A 30 10.53 3.51 -5.94
C HIS A 30 10.73 2.00 -5.76
N ILE A 31 11.21 1.59 -4.58
CA ILE A 31 11.40 0.18 -4.22
C ILE A 31 10.05 -0.55 -4.24
N ALA A 32 9.04 -0.04 -3.54
CA ALA A 32 7.73 -0.68 -3.48
C ALA A 32 7.10 -0.84 -4.87
N LYS A 33 7.14 0.21 -5.69
CA LYS A 33 6.54 0.22 -7.03
C LYS A 33 7.24 -0.72 -8.02
N ASN A 34 8.56 -0.81 -7.99
CA ASN A 34 9.31 -1.53 -9.03
C ASN A 34 9.68 -2.97 -8.61
N TYR A 35 9.83 -3.23 -7.32
CA TYR A 35 10.26 -4.54 -6.81
C TYR A 35 9.16 -5.29 -6.08
N LEU A 36 7.99 -4.68 -5.87
CA LEU A 36 6.84 -5.24 -5.13
C LEU A 36 7.20 -5.75 -3.73
N LYS A 37 8.23 -5.15 -3.11
CA LYS A 37 8.66 -5.50 -1.76
C LYS A 37 9.25 -4.29 -1.05
N CYS A 38 8.62 -3.87 0.05
CA CYS A 38 9.09 -2.75 0.85
C CYS A 38 8.56 -2.87 2.29
N GLN A 39 9.18 -3.76 3.07
CA GLN A 39 8.82 -3.93 4.49
C GLN A 39 9.38 -2.79 5.34
N ASN A 40 8.62 -2.34 6.35
CA ASN A 40 8.98 -1.24 7.25
C ASN A 40 9.25 0.10 6.54
N CYS A 41 8.68 0.31 5.35
CA CYS A 41 8.90 1.52 4.57
C CYS A 41 8.02 2.69 5.05
N ASP A 42 8.50 3.91 4.83
CA ASP A 42 7.71 5.12 5.03
C ASP A 42 7.12 5.60 3.69
N LEU A 43 5.82 5.35 3.51
CA LEU A 43 5.05 5.58 2.29
C LEU A 43 3.83 6.48 2.56
N VAL A 44 3.95 7.34 3.57
CA VAL A 44 2.89 8.32 3.93
C VAL A 44 2.55 9.18 2.72
N ASN A 45 1.25 9.33 2.40
CA ASN A 45 0.74 10.06 1.24
C ASN A 45 1.18 9.51 -0.14
N ALA A 46 1.82 8.36 -0.23
CA ALA A 46 2.24 7.78 -1.51
C ALA A 46 1.07 7.52 -2.45
N ASN A 47 1.28 7.73 -3.75
CA ASN A 47 0.24 7.49 -4.76
C ASN A 47 0.50 6.19 -5.53
N PHE A 48 -0.30 5.18 -5.25
CA PHE A 48 -0.32 3.87 -5.90
C PHE A 48 -1.60 3.65 -6.72
N SER A 49 -2.37 4.71 -7.00
CA SER A 49 -3.67 4.58 -7.67
C SER A 49 -3.54 3.92 -9.05
N ASN A 50 -4.47 3.01 -9.34
CA ASN A 50 -4.57 2.26 -10.59
C ASN A 50 -3.34 1.42 -10.96
N LEU A 51 -2.42 1.16 -10.02
CA LEU A 51 -1.25 0.31 -10.27
C LEU A 51 -1.59 -1.18 -10.13
N ASP A 52 -0.90 -2.03 -10.90
CA ASP A 52 -0.89 -3.49 -10.68
C ASP A 52 0.22 -3.85 -9.69
N LEU A 53 -0.17 -4.14 -8.45
CA LEU A 53 0.69 -4.41 -7.30
C LEU A 53 0.49 -5.82 -6.74
N LYS A 54 0.06 -6.76 -7.58
CA LYS A 54 -0.19 -8.15 -7.17
C LYS A 54 1.03 -8.78 -6.51
N GLY A 55 0.82 -9.39 -5.34
CA GLY A 55 1.88 -10.05 -4.58
C GLY A 55 2.83 -9.10 -3.88
N ILE A 56 2.49 -7.81 -3.76
CA ILE A 56 3.32 -6.82 -3.05
C ILE A 56 3.45 -7.17 -1.56
N ASP A 57 4.64 -6.98 -1.02
CA ASP A 57 4.94 -7.12 0.40
C ASP A 57 5.27 -5.76 1.01
N LEU A 58 4.34 -5.23 1.80
CA LEU A 58 4.42 -3.95 2.51
C LEU A 58 4.30 -4.14 4.03
N GLU A 59 4.62 -5.32 4.52
CA GLU A 59 4.48 -5.65 5.95
C GLU A 59 5.12 -4.59 6.84
N GLN A 60 4.39 -4.17 7.89
CA GLN A 60 4.82 -3.19 8.88
C GLN A 60 5.14 -1.78 8.33
N SER A 61 4.80 -1.49 7.07
CA SER A 61 5.04 -0.16 6.48
C SER A 61 4.03 0.88 6.98
N ASN A 62 4.42 2.14 6.89
CA ASN A 62 3.54 3.27 7.16
C ASN A 62 2.96 3.81 5.85
N LEU A 63 1.68 3.55 5.62
CA LEU A 63 0.89 3.91 4.45
C LEU A 63 -0.24 4.88 4.81
N SER A 64 -0.08 5.66 5.90
CA SER A 64 -1.12 6.60 6.30
C SER A 64 -1.36 7.62 5.20
N ASP A 65 -2.65 7.87 4.94
CA ASP A 65 -3.14 8.79 3.92
C ASP A 65 -2.67 8.47 2.47
N ALA A 66 -2.13 7.26 2.23
CA ALA A 66 -1.75 6.80 0.89
C ALA A 66 -2.97 6.55 0.00
N ASN A 67 -2.79 6.71 -1.31
CA ASN A 67 -3.85 6.50 -2.30
C ASN A 67 -3.62 5.21 -3.09
N PHE A 68 -4.48 4.22 -2.91
CA PHE A 68 -4.55 2.95 -3.66
C PHE A 68 -5.85 2.82 -4.46
N SER A 69 -6.56 3.92 -4.74
CA SER A 69 -7.83 3.84 -5.46
C SER A 69 -7.68 3.12 -6.80
N GLY A 70 -8.54 2.14 -7.06
CA GLY A 70 -8.48 1.31 -8.25
C GLY A 70 -7.22 0.45 -8.41
N ALA A 71 -6.34 0.38 -7.41
CA ALA A 71 -5.14 -0.46 -7.48
C ALA A 71 -5.51 -1.96 -7.41
N ASN A 72 -4.66 -2.80 -7.99
CA ASN A 72 -4.83 -4.23 -7.97
C ASN A 72 -3.76 -4.88 -7.09
N LEU A 73 -4.14 -5.30 -5.88
CA LEU A 73 -3.29 -6.01 -4.92
C LEU A 73 -3.70 -7.48 -4.78
N ALA A 74 -4.49 -8.01 -5.70
CA ALA A 74 -5.02 -9.36 -5.60
C ALA A 74 -3.92 -10.42 -5.47
N ILE A 75 -4.30 -11.54 -4.87
CA ILE A 75 -3.47 -12.74 -4.80
C ILE A 75 -3.04 -13.21 -6.19
N VAL A 76 -1.76 -13.53 -6.34
CA VAL A 76 -1.24 -14.20 -7.53
C VAL A 76 -1.41 -15.72 -7.38
N LYS A 77 -2.31 -16.33 -8.16
CA LYS A 77 -2.51 -17.77 -8.17
C LYS A 77 -1.53 -18.44 -9.14
N LYS A 78 -0.74 -19.40 -8.67
CA LYS A 78 0.16 -20.24 -9.45
C LYS A 78 -0.22 -21.71 -9.25
N GLU A 79 0.17 -22.60 -10.16
CA GLU A 79 -0.16 -24.03 -10.06
C GLU A 79 0.31 -24.70 -8.76
N LYS A 80 1.45 -24.26 -8.22
CA LYS A 80 2.09 -24.88 -7.04
C LYS A 80 1.99 -24.04 -5.76
N TYR A 81 1.64 -22.76 -5.84
CA TYR A 81 1.57 -21.86 -4.69
C TYR A 81 0.72 -20.62 -4.99
N ASN A 82 0.21 -20.02 -3.95
CA ASN A 82 -0.44 -18.72 -4.03
C ASN A 82 0.46 -17.67 -3.36
N LEU A 83 0.63 -16.52 -4.00
CA LEU A 83 1.36 -15.39 -3.44
C LEU A 83 0.34 -14.29 -3.13
N ALA A 84 -0.05 -14.19 -1.86
CA ALA A 84 -0.90 -13.10 -1.38
C ALA A 84 -0.07 -11.81 -1.24
N SER A 85 -0.69 -10.68 -1.56
CA SER A 85 -0.11 -9.41 -1.15
C SER A 85 -0.12 -9.31 0.38
N ASN A 86 1.01 -8.93 0.97
CA ASN A 86 1.19 -8.91 2.41
C ASN A 86 1.19 -7.47 2.94
N LEU A 87 0.09 -7.07 3.57
CA LEU A 87 -0.10 -5.81 4.25
C LEU A 87 -0.37 -6.02 5.76
N ALA A 88 0.22 -7.07 6.33
CA ALA A 88 0.08 -7.34 7.75
C ALA A 88 0.71 -6.21 8.58
N ARG A 89 0.02 -5.80 9.65
CA ARG A 89 0.46 -4.78 10.60
C ARG A 89 0.82 -3.42 9.98
N VAL A 90 0.39 -3.14 8.76
CA VAL A 90 0.56 -1.81 8.13
C VAL A 90 -0.23 -0.75 8.86
N ASN A 91 0.22 0.49 8.80
CA ASN A 91 -0.58 1.64 9.15
C ASN A 91 -1.23 2.23 7.88
N LEU A 92 -2.54 2.04 7.72
CA LEU A 92 -3.37 2.56 6.63
C LEU A 92 -4.36 3.64 7.10
N LYS A 93 -4.07 4.32 8.22
CA LYS A 93 -4.96 5.37 8.73
C LYS A 93 -5.25 6.40 7.63
N GLY A 94 -6.55 6.64 7.35
CA GLY A 94 -6.96 7.64 6.36
C GLY A 94 -6.70 7.28 4.90
N ALA A 95 -6.07 6.13 4.62
CA ALA A 95 -5.75 5.72 3.26
C ALA A 95 -7.00 5.52 2.40
N ASN A 96 -6.87 5.76 1.09
CA ASN A 96 -7.93 5.53 0.12
C ASN A 96 -7.67 4.24 -0.66
N LEU A 97 -8.49 3.22 -0.43
CA LEU A 97 -8.51 1.94 -1.15
C LEU A 97 -9.83 1.75 -1.92
N SER A 98 -10.52 2.83 -2.27
CA SER A 98 -11.78 2.73 -3.00
C SER A 98 -11.62 2.03 -4.35
N ASN A 99 -12.55 1.12 -4.68
CA ASN A 99 -12.56 0.33 -5.91
C ASN A 99 -11.28 -0.51 -6.13
N ALA A 100 -10.46 -0.72 -5.10
CA ALA A 100 -9.27 -1.56 -5.20
C ALA A 100 -9.66 -3.05 -5.26
N ASN A 101 -8.89 -3.84 -6.01
CA ASN A 101 -8.97 -5.29 -5.93
C ASN A 101 -8.03 -5.79 -4.82
N LEU A 102 -8.62 -6.23 -3.71
CA LEU A 102 -7.94 -6.69 -2.50
C LEU A 102 -8.17 -8.19 -2.26
N THR A 103 -8.55 -8.93 -3.29
CA THR A 103 -8.85 -10.37 -3.20
C THR A 103 -7.68 -11.15 -2.61
N GLY A 104 -7.91 -11.82 -1.49
CA GLY A 104 -6.92 -12.65 -0.81
C GLY A 104 -5.76 -11.90 -0.17
N VAL A 105 -5.84 -10.57 -0.01
CA VAL A 105 -4.79 -9.76 0.64
C VAL A 105 -4.72 -10.08 2.13
N ASN A 106 -3.51 -10.14 2.67
CA ASN A 106 -3.28 -10.28 4.10
C ASN A 106 -3.19 -8.89 4.79
N PHE A 107 -4.22 -8.54 5.56
CA PHE A 107 -4.29 -7.34 6.41
C PHE A 107 -4.24 -7.67 7.91
N GLU A 108 -3.73 -8.82 8.30
CA GLU A 108 -3.71 -9.24 9.70
C GLU A 108 -3.05 -8.18 10.59
N GLY A 109 -3.79 -7.73 11.63
CA GLY A 109 -3.32 -6.72 12.58
C GLY A 109 -3.13 -5.31 11.98
N ALA A 110 -3.61 -5.04 10.77
CA ALA A 110 -3.48 -3.73 10.13
C ALA A 110 -4.24 -2.63 10.89
N TYR A 111 -3.69 -1.43 10.95
CA TYR A 111 -4.33 -0.24 11.51
C TYR A 111 -5.03 0.55 10.40
N MET A 112 -6.34 0.35 10.25
CA MET A 112 -7.17 0.83 9.14
C MET A 112 -8.21 1.86 9.60
N LYS A 113 -7.88 2.69 10.60
CA LYS A 113 -8.79 3.73 11.10
C LYS A 113 -9.11 4.75 10.00
N ASN A 114 -10.41 5.04 9.78
CA ASN A 114 -10.91 5.98 8.78
C ASN A 114 -10.45 5.66 7.34
N VAL A 115 -10.11 4.42 7.03
CA VAL A 115 -9.79 3.99 5.67
C VAL A 115 -11.03 4.04 4.79
N ASN A 116 -10.86 4.43 3.52
CA ASN A 116 -11.92 4.34 2.53
C ASN A 116 -11.77 3.04 1.72
N LEU A 117 -12.69 2.09 1.91
CA LEU A 117 -12.79 0.82 1.20
C LEU A 117 -14.04 0.74 0.31
N SER A 118 -14.68 1.89 0.01
CA SER A 118 -15.90 1.88 -0.80
C SER A 118 -15.70 1.20 -2.15
N GLY A 119 -16.59 0.26 -2.48
CA GLY A 119 -16.52 -0.51 -3.72
C GLY A 119 -15.32 -1.45 -3.86
N ALA A 120 -14.49 -1.61 -2.83
CA ALA A 120 -13.34 -2.52 -2.89
C ALA A 120 -13.78 -3.99 -2.85
N ASP A 121 -13.05 -4.87 -3.54
CA ASP A 121 -13.23 -6.32 -3.48
C ASP A 121 -12.26 -6.93 -2.45
N LEU A 122 -12.78 -7.34 -1.31
CA LEU A 122 -12.06 -7.96 -0.19
C LEU A 122 -12.29 -9.48 -0.13
N THR A 123 -12.79 -10.09 -1.22
CA THR A 123 -13.08 -11.53 -1.26
C THR A 123 -11.87 -12.36 -0.77
N GLY A 124 -12.08 -13.17 0.27
CA GLY A 124 -11.03 -14.01 0.86
C GLY A 124 -9.88 -13.24 1.54
N ALA A 125 -9.98 -11.93 1.75
CA ALA A 125 -8.97 -11.15 2.46
C ALA A 125 -8.90 -11.55 3.95
N ASN A 126 -7.71 -11.51 4.53
CA ASN A 126 -7.51 -11.75 5.96
C ASN A 126 -7.46 -10.41 6.72
N LEU A 127 -8.55 -10.06 7.40
CA LEU A 127 -8.69 -8.88 8.28
C LEU A 127 -8.63 -9.25 9.78
N LYS A 128 -8.08 -10.40 10.11
CA LYS A 128 -7.96 -10.84 11.50
C LYS A 128 -7.19 -9.81 12.34
N ASN A 129 -7.75 -9.41 13.48
CA ASN A 129 -7.18 -8.38 14.35
C ASN A 129 -6.98 -6.99 13.69
N ALA A 130 -7.51 -6.73 12.49
CA ALA A 130 -7.45 -5.42 11.87
C ALA A 130 -8.35 -4.40 12.60
N LYS A 131 -7.90 -3.14 12.70
CA LYS A 131 -8.63 -2.06 13.38
C LYS A 131 -9.33 -1.16 12.37
N LEU A 132 -10.63 -1.40 12.13
CA LEU A 132 -11.46 -0.74 11.10
C LEU A 132 -12.32 0.42 11.62
N THR A 133 -12.02 1.00 12.78
CA THR A 133 -12.82 2.09 13.36
C THR A 133 -12.97 3.25 12.38
N GLY A 134 -14.22 3.58 11.99
CA GLY A 134 -14.51 4.66 11.04
C GLY A 134 -14.19 4.33 9.58
N ALA A 135 -13.90 3.07 9.25
CA ALA A 135 -13.72 2.65 7.86
C ALA A 135 -15.02 2.79 7.06
N ASN A 136 -14.91 3.27 5.82
CA ASN A 136 -16.03 3.27 4.86
C ASN A 136 -15.99 1.98 4.04
N LEU A 137 -16.98 1.12 4.22
CA LEU A 137 -17.15 -0.17 3.51
C LEU A 137 -18.34 -0.15 2.55
N GLU A 138 -18.86 1.03 2.17
CA GLU A 138 -20.01 1.15 1.29
C GLU A 138 -19.77 0.44 -0.05
N GLY A 139 -20.62 -0.54 -0.39
CA GLY A 139 -20.48 -1.30 -1.64
C GLY A 139 -19.26 -2.23 -1.71
N ALA A 140 -18.51 -2.40 -0.62
CA ALA A 140 -17.41 -3.35 -0.59
C ALA A 140 -17.91 -4.80 -0.62
N ILE A 141 -17.17 -5.68 -1.30
CA ILE A 141 -17.44 -7.13 -1.35
C ILE A 141 -16.61 -7.80 -0.25
N LEU A 142 -17.27 -8.54 0.64
CA LEU A 142 -16.67 -9.16 1.84
C LEU A 142 -16.80 -10.69 1.84
N ASP A 143 -17.06 -11.31 0.70
CA ASP A 143 -17.24 -12.75 0.60
C ASP A 143 -15.98 -13.49 1.09
N GLU A 144 -16.16 -14.51 1.93
CA GLU A 144 -15.07 -15.29 2.52
C GLU A 144 -14.00 -14.48 3.29
N THR A 145 -14.27 -13.20 3.58
CA THR A 145 -13.35 -12.35 4.34
C THR A 145 -13.23 -12.83 5.80
N LEU A 146 -11.99 -12.96 6.29
CA LEU A 146 -11.75 -13.38 7.68
C LEU A 146 -11.80 -12.16 8.62
N LEU A 147 -12.88 -12.03 9.37
CA LEU A 147 -13.11 -10.98 10.37
C LEU A 147 -13.16 -11.65 11.77
N THR A 148 -12.03 -11.74 12.46
CA THR A 148 -11.99 -12.21 13.85
C THR A 148 -11.12 -11.29 14.70
N ASN A 149 -11.66 -10.88 15.87
CA ASN A 149 -10.92 -10.16 16.91
C ASN A 149 -10.17 -11.14 17.80
#